data_a504927017d71f8566f5cda26eda191a
#
_entry.id   a504927017d71f8566f5cda26eda191a
#
_cell.length_a   1.000
_cell.length_b   1.000
_cell.length_c   1.000
_cell.angle_alpha   90.00
_cell.angle_beta   90.00
_cell.angle_gamma   90.00
#
_symmetry.space_group_name_H-M   'P 1'
#
loop_
_entity.id
_entity.type
_entity.pdbx_description
1 polymer ?
#
loop_
_entity_poly.entity_id
_entity_poly.type
_entity_poly.pdbx_seq_one_letter_code
_entity_poly.pdbx_strand_id
1 'polypeptide(L)'
;LGENLNEVKRYFDLGARYMSLAHNGHNQFSDSNTGEFENTAKHDGISELGRKVIDSMNYYGIMVDISHPSKEAIRQTIAHSKAPIIASHSGARALSDHPRNLDDEQLKWVKENGGVVQAVALALFVNKEKHQKHQSAIDSVYRLAAEKLNVEYLNRRQLYGLSEERQAAYEETWSAIELEVAPALQKVKTTYPAVNVADFVDHIDYIKDKIGINHVGISSDFDGGGGIEGWQDASET
;
A
#
# COMPACT_ATOMS: atom_id res chain seq x y z
N LEU A 1 -15.14 -12.94 5.99
CA LEU A 1 -16.64 -12.97 5.98
C LEU A 1 -17.19 -14.34 5.57
N GLY A 2 -16.42 -15.16 4.84
CA GLY A 2 -17.00 -16.31 4.15
C GLY A 2 -18.14 -15.85 3.22
N GLU A 3 -19.25 -16.57 3.21
CA GLU A 3 -20.45 -16.18 2.44
C GLU A 3 -21.59 -15.69 3.37
N ASN A 4 -21.31 -15.53 4.67
CA ASN A 4 -22.29 -15.14 5.67
C ASN A 4 -22.37 -13.62 5.82
N LEU A 5 -23.42 -13.00 5.29
CA LEU A 5 -23.62 -11.55 5.36
C LEU A 5 -23.79 -11.03 6.80
N ASN A 6 -24.20 -11.86 7.76
CA ASN A 6 -24.29 -11.45 9.17
C ASN A 6 -22.93 -11.09 9.78
N GLU A 7 -21.83 -11.56 9.18
CA GLU A 7 -20.51 -11.16 9.61
C GLU A 7 -20.24 -9.65 9.43
N VAL A 8 -20.89 -9.00 8.46
CA VAL A 8 -20.78 -7.54 8.29
C VAL A 8 -21.28 -6.82 9.53
N LYS A 9 -22.46 -7.23 10.04
CA LYS A 9 -23.00 -6.71 11.30
C LYS A 9 -22.08 -7.01 12.48
N ARG A 10 -21.58 -8.24 12.56
CA ARG A 10 -20.68 -8.65 13.65
C ARG A 10 -19.43 -7.77 13.70
N TYR A 11 -18.79 -7.50 12.56
CA TYR A 11 -17.63 -6.61 12.51
C TYR A 11 -17.98 -5.15 12.84
N PHE A 12 -19.16 -4.67 12.42
CA PHE A 12 -19.65 -3.36 12.85
C PHE A 12 -19.79 -3.29 14.38
N ASP A 13 -20.40 -4.29 15.02
CA ASP A 13 -20.58 -4.36 16.47
C ASP A 13 -19.22 -4.42 17.20
N LEU A 14 -18.18 -5.01 16.59
CA LEU A 14 -16.81 -5.04 17.09
C LEU A 14 -16.03 -3.73 16.84
N GLY A 15 -16.63 -2.74 16.19
CA GLY A 15 -16.04 -1.42 16.00
C GLY A 15 -15.47 -1.14 14.60
N ALA A 16 -15.59 -2.06 13.64
CA ALA A 16 -15.18 -1.80 12.26
C ALA A 16 -16.02 -0.66 11.65
N ARG A 17 -15.36 0.27 10.92
CA ARG A 17 -16.00 1.42 10.27
C ARG A 17 -15.66 1.55 8.80
N TYR A 18 -14.69 0.82 8.30
CA TYR A 18 -14.45 0.62 6.87
C TYR A 18 -13.97 -0.82 6.61
N MET A 19 -14.16 -1.31 5.40
CA MET A 19 -13.82 -2.67 4.99
C MET A 19 -13.56 -2.72 3.49
N SER A 20 -12.48 -3.37 3.06
CA SER A 20 -12.20 -3.64 1.65
C SER A 20 -12.80 -4.98 1.21
N LEU A 21 -13.27 -5.04 -0.05
CA LEU A 21 -13.83 -6.28 -0.63
C LEU A 21 -12.74 -7.25 -1.10
N ALA A 22 -11.55 -6.77 -1.40
CA ALA A 22 -10.39 -7.56 -1.79
C ALA A 22 -9.13 -7.00 -1.14
N HIS A 23 -8.08 -7.83 -1.05
CA HIS A 23 -6.73 -7.42 -0.69
C HIS A 23 -5.76 -7.86 -1.79
N ASN A 24 -4.69 -8.57 -1.49
CA ASN A 24 -3.69 -9.03 -2.47
C ASN A 24 -4.13 -10.35 -3.14
N GLY A 25 -5.24 -10.35 -3.84
CA GLY A 25 -5.78 -11.49 -4.58
C GLY A 25 -7.28 -11.41 -4.79
N HIS A 26 -7.74 -11.98 -5.90
CA HIS A 26 -9.17 -12.16 -6.17
C HIS A 26 -9.81 -13.08 -5.12
N ASN A 27 -11.03 -12.78 -4.74
CA ASN A 27 -11.79 -13.61 -3.81
C ASN A 27 -13.25 -13.79 -4.28
N GLN A 28 -14.15 -14.23 -3.41
CA GLN A 28 -15.56 -14.44 -3.75
C GLN A 28 -16.37 -13.14 -3.88
N PHE A 29 -15.84 -11.98 -3.48
CA PHE A 29 -16.54 -10.70 -3.49
C PHE A 29 -16.11 -9.80 -4.63
N SER A 30 -14.80 -9.75 -4.93
CA SER A 30 -14.22 -8.74 -5.80
C SER A 30 -12.92 -9.20 -6.44
N ASP A 31 -12.64 -8.62 -7.60
CA ASP A 31 -11.32 -8.65 -8.19
C ASP A 31 -10.40 -7.66 -7.49
N SER A 32 -9.13 -8.08 -7.35
CA SER A 32 -8.04 -7.29 -6.77
C SER A 32 -7.23 -6.59 -7.86
N ASN A 33 -6.59 -5.49 -7.50
CA ASN A 33 -5.62 -4.79 -8.33
C ASN A 33 -4.42 -5.66 -8.76
N THR A 34 -4.14 -6.76 -8.04
CA THR A 34 -3.09 -7.72 -8.43
C THR A 34 -3.36 -8.35 -9.78
N GLY A 35 -4.63 -8.44 -10.21
CA GLY A 35 -5.01 -8.89 -11.55
C GLY A 35 -4.49 -8.02 -12.68
N GLU A 36 -4.15 -6.75 -12.44
CA GLU A 36 -3.51 -5.89 -13.45
C GLU A 36 -2.11 -6.40 -13.82
N PHE A 37 -1.37 -7.00 -12.88
CA PHE A 37 -0.06 -7.61 -13.14
C PHE A 37 -0.15 -8.97 -13.84
N GLU A 38 -1.17 -9.74 -13.49
CA GLU A 38 -1.35 -11.11 -13.95
C GLU A 38 -2.23 -11.20 -15.19
N ASN A 39 -2.84 -10.09 -15.59
CA ASN A 39 -3.86 -10.01 -16.64
C ASN A 39 -5.00 -11.03 -16.38
N THR A 40 -5.47 -11.10 -15.15
CA THR A 40 -6.53 -11.99 -14.69
C THR A 40 -7.70 -11.20 -14.09
N ALA A 41 -8.89 -11.77 -14.20
CA ALA A 41 -10.08 -11.33 -13.49
C ALA A 41 -10.91 -12.57 -13.16
N LYS A 42 -11.65 -12.54 -12.05
CA LYS A 42 -12.54 -13.62 -11.63
C LYS A 42 -14.01 -13.26 -11.82
N HIS A 43 -14.33 -11.97 -11.73
CA HIS A 43 -15.70 -11.46 -11.74
C HIS A 43 -15.91 -10.33 -12.74
N ASP A 44 -14.86 -9.88 -13.44
CA ASP A 44 -14.85 -8.64 -14.21
C ASP A 44 -15.35 -7.45 -13.36
N GLY A 45 -14.84 -7.35 -12.13
CA GLY A 45 -15.19 -6.34 -11.15
C GLY A 45 -15.63 -6.92 -9.80
N ILE A 46 -16.87 -6.66 -9.39
CA ILE A 46 -17.47 -7.20 -8.15
C ILE A 46 -18.49 -8.29 -8.46
N SER A 47 -18.51 -9.34 -7.64
CA SER A 47 -19.48 -10.42 -7.74
C SER A 47 -20.87 -9.98 -7.23
N GLU A 48 -21.88 -10.80 -7.49
CA GLU A 48 -23.23 -10.60 -6.90
C GLU A 48 -23.19 -10.67 -5.36
N LEU A 49 -22.34 -11.52 -4.80
CA LEU A 49 -22.14 -11.57 -3.34
C LEU A 49 -21.43 -10.30 -2.83
N GLY A 50 -20.47 -9.76 -3.59
CA GLY A 50 -19.83 -8.48 -3.29
C GLY A 50 -20.83 -7.32 -3.24
N ARG A 51 -21.79 -7.27 -4.17
CA ARG A 51 -22.89 -6.27 -4.15
C ARG A 51 -23.73 -6.34 -2.88
N LYS A 52 -24.11 -7.56 -2.47
CA LYS A 52 -24.84 -7.78 -1.21
C LYS A 52 -24.03 -7.37 0.03
N VAL A 53 -22.72 -7.56 0.02
CA VAL A 53 -21.84 -7.09 1.09
C VAL A 53 -21.83 -5.55 1.12
N ILE A 54 -21.75 -4.87 -0.02
CA ILE A 54 -21.82 -3.39 -0.10
C ILE A 54 -23.17 -2.89 0.45
N ASP A 55 -24.29 -3.52 0.06
CA ASP A 55 -25.61 -3.15 0.59
C ASP A 55 -25.66 -3.27 2.12
N SER A 56 -25.11 -4.35 2.66
CA SER A 56 -25.01 -4.58 4.11
C SER A 56 -24.10 -3.54 4.79
N MET A 57 -22.95 -3.22 4.19
CA MET A 57 -22.06 -2.19 4.69
C MET A 57 -22.72 -0.81 4.72
N ASN A 58 -23.42 -0.42 3.65
CA ASN A 58 -24.17 0.83 3.60
C ASN A 58 -25.28 0.87 4.66
N TYR A 59 -25.97 -0.25 4.91
CA TYR A 59 -27.02 -0.34 5.91
C TYR A 59 -26.50 -0.13 7.34
N TYR A 60 -25.34 -0.74 7.69
CA TYR A 60 -24.75 -0.61 9.02
C TYR A 60 -23.85 0.62 9.19
N GLY A 61 -23.51 1.35 8.14
CA GLY A 61 -22.62 2.52 8.20
C GLY A 61 -21.13 2.15 8.22
N ILE A 62 -20.77 1.08 7.50
CA ILE A 62 -19.35 0.74 7.20
C ILE A 62 -19.03 1.32 5.84
N MET A 63 -17.97 2.15 5.74
CA MET A 63 -17.47 2.67 4.47
C MET A 63 -16.85 1.55 3.63
N VAL A 64 -17.10 1.55 2.32
CA VAL A 64 -16.42 0.62 1.41
C VAL A 64 -15.05 1.19 1.07
N ASP A 65 -13.99 0.43 1.37
CA ASP A 65 -12.63 0.78 1.03
C ASP A 65 -12.26 0.24 -0.37
N ILE A 66 -11.76 1.13 -1.21
CA ILE A 66 -11.39 0.84 -2.60
C ILE A 66 -9.87 0.76 -2.82
N SER A 67 -9.05 0.69 -1.77
CA SER A 67 -7.59 0.72 -1.91
C SER A 67 -7.00 -0.48 -2.63
N HIS A 68 -7.62 -1.66 -2.55
CA HIS A 68 -7.09 -2.90 -3.13
C HIS A 68 -7.88 -3.51 -4.30
N PRO A 69 -9.18 -3.25 -4.49
CA PRO A 69 -9.93 -3.73 -5.64
C PRO A 69 -9.34 -3.29 -6.98
N SER A 70 -9.61 -4.06 -8.04
CA SER A 70 -9.26 -3.68 -9.41
C SER A 70 -9.98 -2.41 -9.87
N LYS A 71 -9.46 -1.73 -10.89
CA LYS A 71 -10.09 -0.51 -11.43
C LYS A 71 -11.58 -0.74 -11.77
N GLU A 72 -11.89 -1.87 -12.40
CA GLU A 72 -13.29 -2.19 -12.74
C GLU A 72 -14.15 -2.47 -11.50
N ALA A 73 -13.58 -3.15 -10.48
CA ALA A 73 -14.26 -3.36 -9.21
C ALA A 73 -14.51 -2.02 -8.48
N ILE A 74 -13.58 -1.08 -8.53
CA ILE A 74 -13.74 0.28 -8.00
C ILE A 74 -14.91 0.99 -8.70
N ARG A 75 -14.92 0.97 -10.03
CA ARG A 75 -15.99 1.59 -10.83
C ARG A 75 -17.37 1.05 -10.45
N GLN A 76 -17.50 -0.28 -10.39
CA GLN A 76 -18.75 -0.95 -10.04
C GLN A 76 -19.14 -0.71 -8.57
N THR A 77 -18.17 -0.69 -7.65
CA THR A 77 -18.39 -0.38 -6.23
C THR A 77 -18.98 1.03 -6.07
N ILE A 78 -18.37 2.02 -6.70
CA ILE A 78 -18.83 3.41 -6.65
C ILE A 78 -20.25 3.56 -7.27
N ALA A 79 -20.50 2.89 -8.39
CA ALA A 79 -21.82 2.91 -9.02
C ALA A 79 -22.90 2.22 -8.18
N HIS A 80 -22.54 1.24 -7.33
CA HIS A 80 -23.48 0.48 -6.51
C HIS A 80 -23.68 1.07 -5.10
N SER A 81 -22.61 1.63 -4.50
CA SER A 81 -22.67 2.18 -3.14
C SER A 81 -23.61 3.38 -3.05
N LYS A 82 -24.45 3.39 -2.01
CA LYS A 82 -25.35 4.51 -1.68
C LYS A 82 -24.72 5.50 -0.69
N ALA A 83 -23.51 5.26 -0.27
CA ALA A 83 -22.75 6.08 0.67
C ALA A 83 -21.38 6.41 0.08
N PRO A 84 -20.73 7.52 0.53
CA PRO A 84 -19.36 7.83 0.16
C PRO A 84 -18.42 6.68 0.48
N ILE A 85 -17.44 6.45 -0.43
CA ILE A 85 -16.40 5.43 -0.27
C ILE A 85 -15.12 6.05 0.29
N ILE A 86 -14.17 5.22 0.68
CA ILE A 86 -12.84 5.62 1.08
C ILE A 86 -11.79 4.84 0.29
N ALA A 87 -10.74 5.50 -0.19
CA ALA A 87 -9.48 4.86 -0.47
C ALA A 87 -8.60 5.06 0.77
N SER A 88 -8.54 4.05 1.63
CA SER A 88 -7.89 4.17 2.95
C SER A 88 -6.37 4.36 2.86
N HIS A 89 -5.73 3.93 1.75
CA HIS A 89 -4.30 4.04 1.51
C HIS A 89 -3.96 3.87 0.02
N SER A 90 -3.99 4.97 -0.74
CA SER A 90 -3.65 5.03 -2.17
C SER A 90 -2.94 6.33 -2.50
N GLY A 91 -2.23 6.38 -3.63
CA GLY A 91 -1.61 7.60 -4.15
C GLY A 91 -2.19 8.04 -5.50
N ALA A 92 -1.54 9.02 -6.14
CA ALA A 92 -1.85 9.45 -7.50
C ALA A 92 -1.00 8.70 -8.53
N ARG A 93 -1.63 7.97 -9.45
CA ARG A 93 -0.95 7.15 -10.46
C ARG A 93 -0.14 8.00 -11.44
N ALA A 94 -0.54 9.23 -11.67
CA ALA A 94 0.18 10.17 -12.52
C ALA A 94 1.58 10.53 -12.01
N LEU A 95 1.81 10.47 -10.68
CA LEU A 95 3.11 10.75 -10.07
C LEU A 95 3.96 9.48 -9.90
N SER A 96 3.30 8.34 -9.66
CA SER A 96 3.98 7.06 -9.53
C SER A 96 3.10 5.95 -10.12
N ASP A 97 3.50 5.43 -11.29
CA ASP A 97 2.73 4.40 -12.00
C ASP A 97 2.81 3.06 -11.26
N HIS A 98 1.84 2.89 -10.38
CA HIS A 98 1.63 1.67 -9.62
C HIS A 98 0.14 1.34 -9.55
N PRO A 99 -0.31 0.06 -9.70
CA PRO A 99 -1.73 -0.31 -9.71
C PRO A 99 -2.50 0.00 -8.42
N ARG A 100 -1.77 0.23 -7.31
CA ARG A 100 -2.35 0.66 -6.04
C ARG A 100 -2.67 2.15 -6.00
N ASN A 101 -2.16 2.94 -6.94
CA ASN A 101 -2.44 4.36 -7.10
C ASN A 101 -3.63 4.58 -8.02
N LEU A 102 -4.43 5.59 -7.72
CA LEU A 102 -5.61 5.95 -8.50
C LEU A 102 -5.22 6.85 -9.68
N ASP A 103 -5.74 6.53 -10.86
CA ASP A 103 -5.62 7.41 -12.02
C ASP A 103 -6.64 8.56 -11.96
N ASP A 104 -6.52 9.53 -12.88
CA ASP A 104 -7.35 10.73 -12.90
C ASP A 104 -8.85 10.43 -13.05
N GLU A 105 -9.19 9.35 -13.75
CA GLU A 105 -10.57 8.91 -13.91
C GLU A 105 -11.13 8.37 -12.60
N GLN A 106 -10.36 7.54 -11.89
CA GLN A 106 -10.73 7.01 -10.58
C GLN A 106 -10.84 8.13 -9.53
N LEU A 107 -9.91 9.10 -9.54
CA LEU A 107 -10.00 10.28 -8.67
C LEU A 107 -11.30 11.05 -8.91
N LYS A 108 -11.68 11.23 -10.19
CA LYS A 108 -12.96 11.88 -10.53
C LYS A 108 -14.16 11.10 -9.99
N TRP A 109 -14.17 9.78 -10.11
CA TRP A 109 -15.24 8.95 -9.55
C TRP A 109 -15.36 9.10 -8.03
N VAL A 110 -14.22 9.15 -7.31
CA VAL A 110 -14.21 9.39 -5.86
C VAL A 110 -14.86 10.72 -5.51
N LYS A 111 -14.50 11.80 -6.22
CA LYS A 111 -15.10 13.12 -6.04
C LYS A 111 -16.61 13.12 -6.26
N GLU A 112 -17.07 12.53 -7.37
CA GLU A 112 -18.48 12.47 -7.75
C GLU A 112 -19.31 11.66 -6.75
N ASN A 113 -18.71 10.65 -6.13
CA ASN A 113 -19.34 9.87 -5.05
C ASN A 113 -19.36 10.60 -3.70
N GLY A 114 -18.58 11.68 -3.53
CA GLY A 114 -18.38 12.36 -2.24
C GLY A 114 -17.37 11.66 -1.31
N GLY A 115 -16.60 10.72 -1.84
CA GLY A 115 -15.60 9.96 -1.12
C GLY A 115 -14.29 10.69 -0.85
N VAL A 116 -13.34 10.02 -0.20
CA VAL A 116 -12.04 10.56 0.19
C VAL A 116 -10.92 9.60 -0.20
N VAL A 117 -9.80 10.14 -0.68
CA VAL A 117 -8.53 9.43 -0.88
C VAL A 117 -7.60 9.80 0.27
N GLN A 118 -7.20 8.82 1.07
CA GLN A 118 -6.11 8.97 2.03
C GLN A 118 -4.80 8.71 1.28
N ALA A 119 -4.06 9.79 0.96
CA ALA A 119 -2.75 9.67 0.35
C ALA A 119 -1.83 8.86 1.25
N VAL A 120 -1.14 7.84 0.71
CA VAL A 120 -0.39 6.89 1.54
C VAL A 120 1.12 7.14 1.48
N ALA A 121 1.75 7.18 2.64
CA ALA A 121 3.21 7.34 2.79
C ALA A 121 3.95 5.99 2.66
N LEU A 122 3.70 5.24 1.58
CA LEU A 122 4.42 4.01 1.24
C LEU A 122 5.37 4.30 0.08
N ALA A 123 6.68 4.21 0.33
CA ALA A 123 7.72 4.70 -0.56
C ALA A 123 7.58 4.23 -2.02
N LEU A 124 7.20 2.95 -2.24
CA LEU A 124 6.99 2.39 -3.58
C LEU A 124 5.81 3.06 -4.30
N PHE A 125 4.76 3.48 -3.59
CA PHE A 125 3.59 4.12 -4.18
C PHE A 125 3.80 5.63 -4.36
N VAL A 126 4.60 6.24 -3.48
CA VAL A 126 4.93 7.67 -3.57
C VAL A 126 5.88 7.96 -4.73
N ASN A 127 7.00 7.26 -4.82
CA ASN A 127 7.94 7.44 -5.93
C ASN A 127 8.68 6.14 -6.23
N LYS A 128 8.11 5.33 -7.12
CA LYS A 128 8.61 4.02 -7.50
C LYS A 128 10.05 4.06 -8.00
N GLU A 129 10.37 5.02 -8.87
CA GLU A 129 11.71 5.12 -9.47
C GLU A 129 12.78 5.49 -8.41
N LYS A 130 12.50 6.51 -7.59
CA LYS A 130 13.38 6.96 -6.50
C LYS A 130 13.58 5.84 -5.48
N HIS A 131 12.49 5.16 -5.09
CA HIS A 131 12.54 4.01 -4.19
C HIS A 131 13.40 2.88 -4.73
N GLN A 132 13.21 2.48 -5.99
CA GLN A 132 13.97 1.40 -6.61
C GLN A 132 15.46 1.74 -6.72
N LYS A 133 15.82 2.97 -7.11
CA LYS A 133 17.21 3.43 -7.15
C LYS A 133 17.86 3.39 -5.78
N HIS A 134 17.17 3.87 -4.76
CA HIS A 134 17.65 3.84 -3.38
C HIS A 134 17.87 2.41 -2.89
N GLN A 135 16.87 1.53 -3.04
CA GLN A 135 16.95 0.14 -2.61
C GLN A 135 18.07 -0.63 -3.34
N SER A 136 18.22 -0.42 -4.65
CA SER A 136 19.28 -1.05 -5.44
C SER A 136 20.67 -0.59 -5.00
N ALA A 137 20.84 0.67 -4.65
CA ALA A 137 22.10 1.19 -4.14
C ALA A 137 22.44 0.61 -2.76
N ILE A 138 21.44 0.52 -1.85
CA ILE A 138 21.60 -0.15 -0.55
C ILE A 138 21.99 -1.62 -0.75
N ASP A 139 21.23 -2.39 -1.54
CA ASP A 139 21.49 -3.81 -1.77
C ASP A 139 22.90 -4.04 -2.35
N SER A 140 23.36 -3.18 -3.26
CA SER A 140 24.69 -3.24 -3.81
C SER A 140 25.80 -3.06 -2.75
N VAL A 141 25.61 -2.12 -1.81
CA VAL A 141 26.56 -1.88 -0.72
C VAL A 141 26.61 -3.08 0.23
N TYR A 142 25.47 -3.67 0.57
CA TYR A 142 25.41 -4.86 1.41
C TYR A 142 26.08 -6.08 0.75
N ARG A 143 25.84 -6.29 -0.56
CA ARG A 143 26.50 -7.38 -1.32
C ARG A 143 28.02 -7.22 -1.36
N LEU A 144 28.50 -6.02 -1.65
CA LEU A 144 29.94 -5.74 -1.68
C LEU A 144 30.60 -5.94 -0.31
N ALA A 145 29.92 -5.57 0.78
CA ALA A 145 30.43 -5.81 2.13
C ALA A 145 30.51 -7.31 2.46
N ALA A 146 29.47 -8.06 2.11
CA ALA A 146 29.45 -9.51 2.31
C ALA A 146 30.56 -10.21 1.49
N GLU A 147 30.77 -9.81 0.24
CA GLU A 147 31.88 -10.29 -0.58
C GLU A 147 33.24 -10.00 0.08
N LYS A 148 33.46 -8.79 0.58
CA LYS A 148 34.69 -8.39 1.27
C LYS A 148 34.95 -9.21 2.53
N LEU A 149 33.87 -9.52 3.27
CA LEU A 149 33.92 -10.34 4.49
C LEU A 149 33.96 -11.85 4.20
N ASN A 150 33.80 -12.24 2.93
CA ASN A 150 33.69 -13.64 2.49
C ASN A 150 32.55 -14.39 3.21
N VAL A 151 31.41 -13.75 3.34
CA VAL A 151 30.18 -14.31 3.93
C VAL A 151 29.01 -14.26 2.96
N GLU A 152 27.98 -15.08 3.18
CA GLU A 152 26.75 -15.04 2.40
C GLU A 152 25.92 -13.82 2.79
N TYR A 153 25.42 -13.07 1.80
CA TYR A 153 24.42 -12.01 2.02
C TYR A 153 23.00 -12.55 1.86
N LEU A 154 22.21 -12.43 2.90
CA LEU A 154 20.77 -12.68 2.89
C LEU A 154 20.02 -11.36 3.05
N ASN A 155 19.17 -11.02 2.08
CA ASN A 155 18.28 -9.87 2.24
C ASN A 155 17.22 -10.15 3.32
N ARG A 156 16.53 -9.09 3.80
CA ARG A 156 15.52 -9.23 4.87
C ARG A 156 14.47 -10.29 4.58
N ARG A 157 13.98 -10.39 3.34
CA ARG A 157 12.96 -11.38 2.97
C ARG A 157 13.50 -12.82 3.07
N GLN A 158 14.73 -13.03 2.64
CA GLN A 158 15.39 -14.33 2.76
C GLN A 158 15.62 -14.68 4.24
N LEU A 159 16.09 -13.71 5.03
CA LEU A 159 16.33 -13.89 6.46
C LEU A 159 15.04 -14.26 7.21
N TYR A 160 13.95 -13.53 7.02
CA TYR A 160 12.65 -13.84 7.64
C TYR A 160 12.04 -15.18 7.17
N GLY A 161 12.46 -15.70 6.03
CA GLY A 161 12.06 -17.03 5.53
C GLY A 161 12.80 -18.20 6.20
N LEU A 162 13.82 -17.93 7.00
CA LEU A 162 14.58 -18.97 7.72
C LEU A 162 13.88 -19.36 9.03
N SER A 163 14.23 -20.55 9.57
CA SER A 163 13.88 -20.90 10.93
C SER A 163 14.55 -19.97 11.96
N GLU A 164 13.95 -19.81 13.15
CA GLU A 164 14.50 -18.99 14.23
C GLU A 164 15.95 -19.36 14.58
N GLU A 165 16.27 -20.66 14.60
CA GLU A 165 17.63 -21.15 14.85
C GLU A 165 18.63 -20.64 13.78
N ARG A 166 18.23 -20.64 12.50
CA ARG A 166 19.06 -20.15 11.40
C ARG A 166 19.17 -18.62 11.39
N GLN A 167 18.11 -17.92 11.78
CA GLN A 167 18.15 -16.46 11.96
C GLN A 167 19.14 -16.10 13.05
N ALA A 168 19.06 -16.75 14.22
CA ALA A 168 20.01 -16.54 15.32
C ALA A 168 21.46 -16.85 14.94
N ALA A 169 21.69 -17.92 14.17
CA ALA A 169 23.03 -18.26 13.68
C ALA A 169 23.58 -17.24 12.68
N TYR A 170 22.73 -16.50 11.98
CA TYR A 170 23.12 -15.47 11.01
C TYR A 170 23.34 -14.08 11.65
N GLU A 171 22.95 -13.88 12.91
CA GLU A 171 22.96 -12.56 13.58
C GLU A 171 24.38 -11.96 13.68
N GLU A 172 25.39 -12.78 13.98
CA GLU A 172 26.79 -12.33 14.02
C GLU A 172 27.28 -11.90 12.63
N THR A 173 26.92 -12.66 11.59
CA THR A 173 27.24 -12.33 10.20
C THR A 173 26.57 -11.03 9.78
N TRP A 174 25.29 -10.86 10.13
CA TRP A 174 24.56 -9.63 9.85
C TRP A 174 25.20 -8.41 10.51
N SER A 175 25.53 -8.53 11.81
CA SER A 175 26.20 -7.45 12.55
C SER A 175 27.54 -7.05 11.94
N ALA A 176 28.33 -8.03 11.48
CA ALA A 176 29.60 -7.76 10.80
C ALA A 176 29.39 -7.01 9.48
N ILE A 177 28.37 -7.40 8.69
CA ILE A 177 28.03 -6.70 7.45
C ILE A 177 27.56 -5.26 7.76
N GLU A 178 26.71 -5.05 8.76
CA GLU A 178 26.24 -3.71 9.15
C GLU A 178 27.36 -2.75 9.54
N LEU A 179 28.38 -3.23 10.25
CA LEU A 179 29.57 -2.43 10.57
C LEU A 179 30.34 -2.05 9.32
N GLU A 180 30.52 -2.98 8.37
CA GLU A 180 31.26 -2.73 7.13
C GLU A 180 30.53 -1.75 6.20
N VAL A 181 29.18 -1.78 6.13
CA VAL A 181 28.40 -0.93 5.22
C VAL A 181 28.23 0.50 5.74
N ALA A 182 28.34 0.75 7.04
CA ALA A 182 27.99 2.03 7.66
C ALA A 182 28.59 3.28 6.96
N PRO A 183 29.88 3.31 6.56
CA PRO A 183 30.45 4.47 5.84
C PRO A 183 29.86 4.63 4.43
N ALA A 184 29.60 3.52 3.73
CA ALA A 184 29.07 3.54 2.37
C ALA A 184 27.58 3.93 2.34
N LEU A 185 26.79 3.55 3.33
CA LEU A 185 25.39 3.94 3.46
C LEU A 185 25.22 5.46 3.55
N GLN A 186 26.13 6.18 4.20
CA GLN A 186 26.09 7.64 4.24
C GLN A 186 26.22 8.24 2.83
N LYS A 187 27.05 7.65 1.97
CA LYS A 187 27.18 8.07 0.57
C LYS A 187 25.93 7.73 -0.23
N VAL A 188 25.31 6.57 0.03
CA VAL A 188 24.03 6.19 -0.61
C VAL A 188 22.96 7.22 -0.28
N LYS A 189 22.79 7.61 0.98
CA LYS A 189 21.78 8.61 1.39
C LYS A 189 21.92 9.94 0.64
N THR A 190 23.12 10.37 0.32
CA THR A 190 23.35 11.63 -0.42
C THR A 190 23.22 11.48 -1.93
N THR A 191 23.64 10.34 -2.50
CA THR A 191 23.66 10.12 -3.96
C THR A 191 22.32 9.57 -4.48
N TYR A 192 21.68 8.73 -3.70
CA TYR A 192 20.40 8.07 -3.98
C TYR A 192 19.46 8.27 -2.78
N PRO A 193 18.94 9.49 -2.55
CA PRO A 193 18.11 9.77 -1.38
C PRO A 193 16.85 8.90 -1.36
N ALA A 194 16.40 8.54 -0.16
CA ALA A 194 15.16 7.83 0.04
C ALA A 194 13.95 8.71 -0.35
N VAL A 195 12.81 8.08 -0.57
CA VAL A 195 11.52 8.77 -0.67
C VAL A 195 11.22 9.44 0.67
N ASN A 196 10.77 10.68 0.64
CA ASN A 196 10.62 11.52 1.83
C ASN A 196 9.26 12.26 1.86
N VAL A 197 9.05 13.03 2.92
CA VAL A 197 7.80 13.80 3.12
C VAL A 197 7.51 14.77 1.98
N ALA A 198 8.53 15.39 1.33
CA ALA A 198 8.28 16.29 0.21
C ALA A 198 7.67 15.53 -0.99
N ASP A 199 8.21 14.36 -1.34
CA ASP A 199 7.64 13.50 -2.39
C ASP A 199 6.19 13.10 -2.05
N PHE A 200 5.88 12.89 -0.77
CA PHE A 200 4.54 12.53 -0.31
C PHE A 200 3.55 13.69 -0.42
N VAL A 201 3.98 14.90 -0.06
CA VAL A 201 3.16 16.12 -0.17
C VAL A 201 2.76 16.39 -1.61
N ASP A 202 3.63 16.08 -2.60
CA ASP A 202 3.29 16.18 -4.02
C ASP A 202 2.04 15.37 -4.39
N HIS A 203 1.85 14.18 -3.78
CA HIS A 203 0.62 13.38 -3.97
C HIS A 203 -0.61 14.04 -3.38
N ILE A 204 -0.49 14.65 -2.19
CA ILE A 204 -1.59 15.39 -1.54
C ILE A 204 -1.98 16.58 -2.41
N ASP A 205 -1.02 17.37 -2.86
CA ASP A 205 -1.26 18.53 -3.72
C ASP A 205 -1.87 18.12 -5.06
N TYR A 206 -1.36 17.06 -5.70
CA TYR A 206 -1.92 16.55 -6.94
C TYR A 206 -3.40 16.15 -6.78
N ILE A 207 -3.72 15.35 -5.76
CA ILE A 207 -5.09 14.91 -5.49
C ILE A 207 -5.99 16.11 -5.17
N LYS A 208 -5.54 17.03 -4.30
CA LYS A 208 -6.25 18.27 -3.96
C LYS A 208 -6.55 19.10 -5.22
N ASP A 209 -5.59 19.27 -6.10
CA ASP A 209 -5.75 20.07 -7.32
C ASP A 209 -6.72 19.40 -8.32
N LYS A 210 -6.75 18.07 -8.36
CA LYS A 210 -7.66 17.31 -9.24
C LYS A 210 -9.10 17.24 -8.72
N ILE A 211 -9.27 16.98 -7.43
CA ILE A 211 -10.61 16.66 -6.89
C ILE A 211 -11.05 17.56 -5.74
N GLY A 212 -10.18 18.39 -5.19
CA GLY A 212 -10.47 19.36 -4.15
C GLY A 212 -10.06 18.88 -2.76
N ILE A 213 -9.82 19.85 -1.87
CA ILE A 213 -9.31 19.60 -0.50
C ILE A 213 -10.24 18.74 0.36
N ASN A 214 -11.53 18.75 0.10
CA ASN A 214 -12.51 17.96 0.85
C ASN A 214 -12.46 16.46 0.55
N HIS A 215 -11.66 16.05 -0.44
CA HIS A 215 -11.57 14.67 -0.94
C HIS A 215 -10.17 14.06 -0.75
N VAL A 216 -9.28 14.73 -0.01
CA VAL A 216 -7.94 14.23 0.28
C VAL A 216 -7.66 14.21 1.77
N GLY A 217 -7.02 13.15 2.23
CA GLY A 217 -6.51 12.97 3.58
C GLY A 217 -5.14 12.32 3.55
N ILE A 218 -4.62 11.93 4.71
CA ILE A 218 -3.31 11.30 4.88
C ILE A 218 -3.42 9.90 5.48
N SER A 219 -2.56 9.01 5.05
CA SER A 219 -2.40 7.66 5.59
C SER A 219 -0.92 7.27 5.61
N SER A 220 -0.53 6.52 6.61
CA SER A 220 0.85 6.02 6.75
C SER A 220 1.03 4.59 6.28
N ASP A 221 0.05 3.73 6.55
CA ASP A 221 0.13 2.28 6.34
C ASP A 221 1.35 1.64 7.05
N PHE A 222 1.69 2.12 8.25
CA PHE A 222 2.88 1.66 8.99
C PHE A 222 2.88 0.15 9.22
N ASP A 223 1.75 -0.44 9.54
CA ASP A 223 1.62 -1.89 9.75
C ASP A 223 1.69 -2.69 8.43
N GLY A 224 1.42 -2.05 7.29
CA GLY A 224 1.47 -2.63 5.95
C GLY A 224 2.81 -2.43 5.22
N GLY A 225 3.80 -1.86 5.89
CA GLY A 225 5.12 -1.57 5.33
C GLY A 225 5.29 -0.15 4.83
N GLY A 226 4.40 0.75 5.21
CA GLY A 226 4.53 2.18 4.99
C GLY A 226 5.60 2.81 5.86
N GLY A 227 5.83 4.09 5.62
CA GLY A 227 6.91 4.87 6.21
C GLY A 227 7.87 5.38 5.13
N ILE A 228 8.25 6.64 5.27
CA ILE A 228 9.14 7.37 4.36
C ILE A 228 10.13 8.19 5.19
N GLU A 229 11.20 8.68 4.59
CA GLU A 229 12.15 9.54 5.31
C GLU A 229 11.46 10.81 5.82
N GLY A 230 11.53 11.02 7.15
CA GLY A 230 10.88 12.12 7.87
C GLY A 230 9.44 11.81 8.34
N TRP A 231 8.95 10.59 8.12
CA TRP A 231 7.69 10.09 8.70
C TRP A 231 7.70 8.55 8.74
N GLN A 232 8.34 8.00 9.77
CA GLN A 232 8.57 6.56 9.94
C GLN A 232 7.57 5.89 10.89
N ASP A 233 7.00 6.67 11.80
CA ASP A 233 6.02 6.19 12.79
C ASP A 233 5.04 7.29 13.22
N ALA A 234 4.08 6.93 14.05
CA ALA A 234 3.00 7.82 14.48
C ALA A 234 3.48 8.99 15.36
N SER A 235 4.69 8.95 15.92
CA SER A 235 5.22 10.04 16.74
C SER A 235 5.67 11.25 15.91
N GLU A 236 5.86 11.06 14.60
CA GLU A 236 6.27 12.10 13.65
C GLU A 236 5.09 12.74 12.88
N THR A 237 3.83 12.42 13.28
CA THR A 237 2.60 12.91 12.61
C THR A 237 2.16 14.28 13.10
#